data_933786f1c2dfa3f41c736cdee16a29e6
#
_entry.id   933786f1c2dfa3f41c736cdee16a29e6
#
_cell.length_a   1.000
_cell.length_b   1.000
_cell.length_c   1.000
_cell.angle_alpha   90.00
_cell.angle_beta   90.00
_cell.angle_gamma   90.00
#
_symmetry.space_group_name_H-M   'P 1'
#
loop_
_entity.id
_entity.type
_entity.pdbx_description
1 polymer ?
#
loop_
_entity_poly.entity_id
_entity_poly.type
_entity_poly.pdbx_seq_one_letter_code
_entity_poly.pdbx_strand_id
1 'polypeptide(L)'
;MNALLATLPILVTLGLLAAKVRALYAALTALATAAALTATVFRTPAAALADAQLHMLPTLVELAGILFGGILLSELMSRTGAQARLGERLGGACHSPVRSVLLIVFGVTPFAESLTGFGIGVVVAIPLLRQLGLAPAKAAVAGLFGLVTVPWGSLAPGSLVSANLGGVDFQDLGVVSALLSAPVFLICGAAALTVSFGVRRAVASAGELLLATGTLWATVWAVNTFIGVPLAGVLGGLATLAVLLLSSRRRPRPDADAPRPQPVGRALAPYVFLVAGLLLGRAALTAAGVEEGWWTVIAGPAGWLLLTTAVAPRLLGAPGTVLPAAVRTATSRWWQVTLTTAIFLILGTLLTVTGMSREMAEACASLGPAYLMLAPWIGAAGGFLAGSNTGANAMFAASQGATAHVLGYPALQLVGVQNVSAALASGGSVARVVLAAELATNAPGPQGPAATEAAAAPATERRGPAAGTTTAVREVTERTTAPPSGATAVPDAAPVDTGWVLRTVLGAHAVVFLVLGLVALSWR
;
A
#
# COMPACT_ATOMS: atom_id res chain seq x y z
N MET A 1 -35.58 7.27 -9.95
CA MET A 1 -35.55 7.98 -8.64
C MET A 1 -34.87 7.14 -7.57
N ASN A 2 -35.20 5.86 -7.48
CA ASN A 2 -34.59 4.95 -6.48
C ASN A 2 -33.07 4.80 -6.63
N ALA A 3 -32.55 4.70 -7.84
CA ALA A 3 -31.11 4.59 -8.08
C ALA A 3 -30.30 5.79 -7.55
N LEU A 4 -30.83 7.03 -7.68
CA LEU A 4 -30.18 8.21 -7.12
C LEU A 4 -30.20 8.19 -5.58
N LEU A 5 -31.29 7.75 -4.98
CA LEU A 5 -31.37 7.59 -3.52
C LEU A 5 -30.44 6.46 -3.05
N ALA A 6 -30.36 5.36 -3.76
CA ALA A 6 -29.47 4.24 -3.47
C ALA A 6 -27.97 4.64 -3.52
N THR A 7 -27.60 5.54 -4.44
CA THR A 7 -26.21 6.04 -4.56
C THR A 7 -25.86 7.12 -3.52
N LEU A 8 -26.86 7.75 -2.90
CA LEU A 8 -26.64 8.89 -2.00
C LEU A 8 -25.65 8.63 -0.87
N PRO A 9 -25.66 7.48 -0.15
CA PRO A 9 -24.68 7.20 0.90
C PRO A 9 -23.24 7.22 0.38
N ILE A 10 -23.00 6.68 -0.82
CA ILE A 10 -21.68 6.67 -1.46
C ILE A 10 -21.30 8.07 -1.93
N LEU A 11 -22.20 8.81 -2.55
CA LEU A 11 -21.94 10.20 -2.99
C LEU A 11 -21.62 11.10 -1.81
N VAL A 12 -22.33 10.95 -0.70
CA VAL A 12 -22.03 11.67 0.55
C VAL A 12 -20.64 11.32 1.06
N THR A 13 -20.28 10.03 1.05
CA THR A 13 -18.92 9.59 1.44
C THR A 13 -17.87 10.26 0.56
N LEU A 14 -17.99 10.12 -0.75
CA LEU A 14 -17.02 10.67 -1.70
C LEU A 14 -16.93 12.20 -1.60
N GLY A 15 -18.06 12.89 -1.47
CA GLY A 15 -18.13 14.34 -1.30
C GLY A 15 -17.41 14.81 -0.02
N LEU A 16 -17.65 14.14 1.12
CA LEU A 16 -16.99 14.46 2.38
C LEU A 16 -15.48 14.15 2.33
N LEU A 17 -15.08 13.04 1.72
CA LEU A 17 -13.66 12.72 1.53
C LEU A 17 -12.97 13.74 0.60
N ALA A 18 -13.62 14.14 -0.48
CA ALA A 18 -13.13 15.18 -1.38
C ALA A 18 -13.02 16.54 -0.67
N ALA A 19 -13.92 16.83 0.25
CA ALA A 19 -13.86 18.00 1.14
C ALA A 19 -12.84 17.85 2.29
N LYS A 20 -12.00 16.80 2.27
CA LYS A 20 -10.95 16.49 3.26
C LYS A 20 -11.48 16.21 4.67
N VAL A 21 -12.73 15.81 4.81
CA VAL A 21 -13.29 15.33 6.07
C VAL A 21 -12.63 13.98 6.41
N ARG A 22 -12.37 13.74 7.70
CA ARG A 22 -11.77 12.47 8.15
C ARG A 22 -12.65 11.28 7.75
N ALA A 23 -12.04 10.20 7.27
CA ALA A 23 -12.73 9.02 6.77
C ALA A 23 -13.75 8.43 7.76
N LEU A 24 -13.47 8.49 9.06
CA LEU A 24 -14.40 8.05 10.11
C LEU A 24 -15.72 8.81 10.06
N TYR A 25 -15.68 10.13 9.96
CA TYR A 25 -16.90 10.95 9.91
C TYR A 25 -17.64 10.79 8.58
N ALA A 26 -16.91 10.65 7.49
CA ALA A 26 -17.51 10.35 6.20
C ALA A 26 -18.25 9.00 6.22
N ALA A 27 -17.64 7.95 6.80
CA ALA A 27 -18.24 6.63 6.96
C ALA A 27 -19.49 6.66 7.88
N LEU A 28 -19.42 7.36 9.01
CA LEU A 28 -20.56 7.52 9.93
C LEU A 28 -21.72 8.25 9.28
N THR A 29 -21.45 9.33 8.55
CA THR A 29 -22.49 10.10 7.84
C THR A 29 -23.13 9.25 6.74
N ALA A 30 -22.32 8.48 6.00
CA ALA A 30 -22.82 7.55 4.99
C ALA A 30 -23.70 6.45 5.60
N LEU A 31 -23.27 5.86 6.71
CA LEU A 31 -24.04 4.84 7.40
C LEU A 31 -25.37 5.41 7.94
N ALA A 32 -25.34 6.61 8.51
CA ALA A 32 -26.56 7.31 8.96
C ALA A 32 -27.51 7.59 7.78
N THR A 33 -26.97 8.03 6.64
CA THR A 33 -27.75 8.25 5.40
C THR A 33 -28.38 6.95 4.91
N ALA A 34 -27.60 5.85 4.84
CA ALA A 34 -28.08 4.54 4.44
C ALA A 34 -29.16 4.01 5.41
N ALA A 35 -28.95 4.16 6.73
CA ALA A 35 -29.93 3.77 7.74
C ALA A 35 -31.25 4.56 7.62
N ALA A 36 -31.18 5.86 7.38
CA ALA A 36 -32.36 6.70 7.14
C ALA A 36 -33.12 6.25 5.87
N LEU A 37 -32.41 5.94 4.80
CA LEU A 37 -33.01 5.42 3.55
C LEU A 37 -33.59 4.01 3.75
N THR A 38 -32.96 3.17 4.57
CA THR A 38 -33.49 1.85 4.94
C THR A 38 -34.80 1.96 5.71
N ALA A 39 -34.93 2.92 6.60
CA ALA A 39 -36.15 3.14 7.38
C ALA A 39 -37.30 3.73 6.55
N THR A 40 -36.99 4.46 5.49
CA THR A 40 -38.00 5.23 4.72
C THR A 40 -38.33 4.61 3.35
N VAL A 41 -37.32 4.39 2.51
CA VAL A 41 -37.45 4.00 1.10
C VAL A 41 -37.22 2.49 0.89
N PHE A 42 -36.08 2.00 1.41
CA PHE A 42 -35.62 0.61 1.21
C PHE A 42 -35.98 -0.26 2.43
N ARG A 43 -37.25 -0.26 2.81
CA ARG A 43 -37.72 -0.93 4.02
C ARG A 43 -37.35 -2.40 4.06
N THR A 44 -36.47 -2.76 4.99
CA THR A 44 -35.96 -4.10 5.18
C THR A 44 -36.27 -4.56 6.60
N PRO A 45 -36.74 -5.80 6.83
CA PRO A 45 -37.01 -6.32 8.17
C PRO A 45 -35.76 -6.26 9.06
N ALA A 46 -35.91 -5.80 10.31
CA ALA A 46 -34.81 -5.68 11.26
C ALA A 46 -34.10 -7.04 11.50
N ALA A 47 -34.85 -8.14 11.44
CA ALA A 47 -34.28 -9.48 11.55
C ALA A 47 -33.29 -9.80 10.41
N ALA A 48 -33.62 -9.46 9.17
CA ALA A 48 -32.73 -9.65 8.03
C ALA A 48 -31.47 -8.77 8.12
N LEU A 49 -31.60 -7.55 8.63
CA LEU A 49 -30.46 -6.66 8.86
C LEU A 49 -29.55 -7.23 9.96
N ALA A 50 -30.12 -7.71 11.07
CA ALA A 50 -29.36 -8.29 12.17
C ALA A 50 -28.65 -9.58 11.73
N ASP A 51 -29.35 -10.46 11.02
CA ASP A 51 -28.79 -11.72 10.50
C ASP A 51 -27.59 -11.47 9.58
N ALA A 52 -27.73 -10.55 8.62
CA ALA A 52 -26.63 -10.20 7.71
C ALA A 52 -25.42 -9.62 8.45
N GLN A 53 -25.63 -8.78 9.46
CA GLN A 53 -24.52 -8.23 10.25
C GLN A 53 -23.85 -9.31 11.11
N LEU A 54 -24.61 -10.26 11.65
CA LEU A 54 -24.06 -11.40 12.41
C LEU A 54 -23.22 -12.32 11.52
N HIS A 55 -23.63 -12.56 10.28
CA HIS A 55 -22.83 -13.33 9.31
C HIS A 55 -21.51 -12.66 8.94
N MET A 56 -21.45 -11.31 9.00
CA MET A 56 -20.21 -10.56 8.74
C MET A 56 -19.30 -10.44 9.98
N LEU A 57 -19.74 -10.89 11.15
CA LEU A 57 -18.98 -10.74 12.40
C LEU A 57 -17.61 -11.45 12.37
N PRO A 58 -17.47 -12.71 11.88
CA PRO A 58 -16.18 -13.35 11.74
C PRO A 58 -15.20 -12.54 10.88
N THR A 59 -15.66 -12.00 9.74
CA THR A 59 -14.87 -11.15 8.86
C THR A 59 -14.44 -9.86 9.57
N LEU A 60 -15.31 -9.22 10.34
CA LEU A 60 -14.98 -8.04 11.14
C LEU A 60 -13.89 -8.33 12.17
N VAL A 61 -14.01 -9.45 12.87
CA VAL A 61 -13.03 -9.88 13.89
C VAL A 61 -11.70 -10.22 13.22
N GLU A 62 -11.73 -10.94 12.11
CA GLU A 62 -10.52 -11.26 11.34
C GLU A 62 -9.82 -9.99 10.85
N LEU A 63 -10.55 -9.05 10.25
CA LEU A 63 -10.02 -7.76 9.83
C LEU A 63 -9.41 -6.98 11.00
N ALA A 64 -10.11 -6.90 12.12
CA ALA A 64 -9.60 -6.22 13.32
C ALA A 64 -8.30 -6.85 13.82
N GLY A 65 -8.22 -8.18 13.84
CA GLY A 65 -7.02 -8.94 14.20
C GLY A 65 -5.85 -8.73 13.23
N ILE A 66 -6.11 -8.79 11.93
CA ILE A 66 -5.11 -8.53 10.88
C ILE A 66 -4.55 -7.10 11.00
N LEU A 67 -5.45 -6.11 11.13
CA LEU A 67 -5.05 -4.71 11.26
C LEU A 67 -4.22 -4.47 12.53
N PHE A 68 -4.63 -5.05 13.66
CA PHE A 68 -3.88 -4.92 14.91
C PHE A 68 -2.50 -5.59 14.83
N GLY A 69 -2.46 -6.84 14.38
CA GLY A 69 -1.23 -7.60 14.26
C GLY A 69 -0.25 -6.97 13.27
N GLY A 70 -0.73 -6.48 12.11
CA GLY A 70 0.09 -5.78 11.12
C GLY A 70 0.71 -4.49 11.66
N ILE A 71 -0.09 -3.63 12.31
CA ILE A 71 0.39 -2.38 12.93
C ILE A 71 1.37 -2.68 14.06
N LEU A 72 1.09 -3.67 14.90
CA LEU A 72 1.95 -4.06 16.02
C LEU A 72 3.27 -4.66 15.54
N LEU A 73 3.25 -5.54 14.54
CA LEU A 73 4.47 -6.09 13.95
C LEU A 73 5.35 -5.00 13.36
N SER A 74 4.76 -4.06 12.61
CA SER A 74 5.45 -2.90 12.06
C SER A 74 6.12 -2.05 13.15
N GLU A 75 5.39 -1.76 14.24
CA GLU A 75 5.91 -0.97 15.36
C GLU A 75 7.07 -1.69 16.06
N LEU A 76 6.98 -3.01 16.26
CA LEU A 76 8.06 -3.83 16.84
C LEU A 76 9.30 -3.82 15.94
N MET A 77 9.14 -4.00 14.63
CA MET A 77 10.23 -3.98 13.66
C MET A 77 10.92 -2.62 13.60
N SER A 78 10.15 -1.53 13.69
CA SER A 78 10.66 -0.16 13.74
C SER A 78 11.44 0.10 15.03
N ARG A 79 10.85 -0.15 16.20
CA ARG A 79 11.46 0.09 17.50
C ARG A 79 12.75 -0.72 17.76
N THR A 80 12.84 -1.90 17.18
CA THR A 80 14.03 -2.75 17.30
C THR A 80 15.11 -2.42 16.27
N GLY A 81 14.85 -1.48 15.35
CA GLY A 81 15.75 -1.16 14.25
C GLY A 81 15.89 -2.29 13.22
N ALA A 82 15.09 -3.35 13.32
CA ALA A 82 15.15 -4.48 12.39
C ALA A 82 14.80 -4.06 10.96
N GLN A 83 13.85 -3.14 10.82
CA GLN A 83 13.44 -2.59 9.53
C GLN A 83 14.57 -1.80 8.85
N ALA A 84 15.29 -0.96 9.60
CA ALA A 84 16.44 -0.20 9.09
C ALA A 84 17.57 -1.14 8.63
N ARG A 85 17.91 -2.16 9.46
CA ARG A 85 18.94 -3.16 9.10
C ARG A 85 18.62 -3.93 7.83
N LEU A 86 17.35 -4.28 7.61
CA LEU A 86 16.92 -4.93 6.37
C LEU A 86 17.08 -3.99 5.18
N GLY A 87 16.68 -2.72 5.34
CA GLY A 87 16.82 -1.70 4.31
C GLY A 87 18.27 -1.47 3.89
N GLU A 88 19.17 -1.23 4.85
CA GLU A 88 20.60 -1.00 4.60
C GLU A 88 21.26 -2.18 3.86
N ARG A 89 20.92 -3.41 4.27
CA ARG A 89 21.47 -4.61 3.64
C ARG A 89 21.05 -4.75 2.19
N LEU A 90 19.82 -4.41 1.88
CA LEU A 90 19.25 -4.56 0.54
C LEU A 90 19.63 -3.39 -0.38
N GLY A 91 19.79 -2.17 0.15
CA GLY A 91 20.13 -0.98 -0.64
C GLY A 91 21.50 -1.05 -1.31
N GLY A 92 22.51 -1.66 -0.65
CA GLY A 92 23.88 -1.78 -1.18
C GLY A 92 24.18 -3.04 -1.99
N ALA A 93 23.17 -3.86 -2.31
CA ALA A 93 23.39 -5.21 -2.80
C ALA A 93 23.58 -5.34 -4.32
N CYS A 94 23.23 -4.31 -5.12
CA CYS A 94 23.31 -4.34 -6.58
C CYS A 94 24.27 -3.29 -7.13
N HIS A 95 25.06 -3.66 -8.16
CA HIS A 95 26.04 -2.78 -8.82
C HIS A 95 25.42 -1.90 -9.91
N SER A 96 24.26 -2.27 -10.47
CA SER A 96 23.55 -1.48 -11.48
C SER A 96 22.53 -0.57 -10.81
N PRO A 97 22.56 0.76 -11.02
CA PRO A 97 21.56 1.69 -10.48
C PRO A 97 20.13 1.32 -10.89
N VAL A 98 19.92 0.85 -12.12
CA VAL A 98 18.61 0.39 -12.60
C VAL A 98 18.13 -0.80 -11.80
N ARG A 99 18.99 -1.80 -11.62
CA ARG A 99 18.65 -3.00 -10.84
C ARG A 99 18.40 -2.69 -9.37
N SER A 100 19.16 -1.76 -8.79
CA SER A 100 18.92 -1.30 -7.41
C SER A 100 17.56 -0.64 -7.25
N VAL A 101 17.15 0.20 -8.20
CA VAL A 101 15.81 0.79 -8.19
C VAL A 101 14.73 -0.29 -8.34
N LEU A 102 14.88 -1.22 -9.28
CA LEU A 102 13.94 -2.33 -9.47
C LEU A 102 13.88 -3.25 -8.24
N LEU A 103 15.01 -3.52 -7.59
CA LEU A 103 15.09 -4.28 -6.34
C LEU A 103 14.28 -3.63 -5.23
N ILE A 104 14.39 -2.30 -5.09
CA ILE A 104 13.65 -1.55 -4.07
C ILE A 104 12.16 -1.50 -4.42
N VAL A 105 11.82 -1.11 -5.66
CA VAL A 105 10.45 -0.89 -6.10
C VAL A 105 9.65 -2.20 -6.17
N PHE A 106 10.23 -3.30 -6.69
CA PHE A 106 9.51 -4.57 -6.90
C PHE A 106 9.91 -5.71 -5.97
N GLY A 107 10.90 -5.50 -5.12
CA GLY A 107 11.29 -6.46 -4.10
C GLY A 107 11.01 -5.94 -2.69
N VAL A 108 11.74 -4.89 -2.27
CA VAL A 108 11.67 -4.37 -0.89
C VAL A 108 10.30 -3.78 -0.57
N THR A 109 9.77 -2.91 -1.46
CA THR A 109 8.49 -2.23 -1.23
C THR A 109 7.32 -3.22 -1.19
N PRO A 110 7.14 -4.14 -2.17
CA PRO A 110 6.12 -5.16 -2.10
C PRO A 110 6.21 -6.05 -0.87
N PHE A 111 7.42 -6.49 -0.51
CA PHE A 111 7.64 -7.29 0.68
C PHE A 111 7.22 -6.55 1.95
N ALA A 112 7.70 -5.31 2.12
CA ALA A 112 7.38 -4.50 3.30
C ALA A 112 5.88 -4.15 3.36
N GLU A 113 5.27 -3.73 2.25
CA GLU A 113 3.85 -3.38 2.18
C GLU A 113 2.94 -4.57 2.44
N SER A 114 3.28 -5.75 1.91
CA SER A 114 2.48 -6.96 2.12
C SER A 114 2.46 -7.42 3.57
N LEU A 115 3.54 -7.22 4.30
CA LEU A 115 3.65 -7.61 5.71
C LEU A 115 3.10 -6.57 6.69
N THR A 116 3.26 -5.28 6.38
CA THR A 116 2.97 -4.20 7.33
C THR A 116 1.79 -3.34 6.90
N GLY A 117 1.54 -3.23 5.60
CA GLY A 117 0.47 -2.41 5.04
C GLY A 117 0.65 -0.89 5.25
N PHE A 118 -0.42 -0.15 5.07
CA PHE A 118 -0.56 1.28 5.42
C PHE A 118 0.47 2.23 4.78
N GLY A 119 1.13 1.82 3.69
CA GLY A 119 2.16 2.61 3.01
C GLY A 119 3.54 2.53 3.66
N ILE A 120 3.78 1.57 4.55
CA ILE A 120 5.10 1.38 5.16
C ILE A 120 6.15 0.96 4.13
N GLY A 121 5.73 0.29 3.06
CA GLY A 121 6.59 0.03 1.91
C GLY A 121 7.31 1.29 1.42
N VAL A 122 6.61 2.42 1.35
CA VAL A 122 7.15 3.73 0.94
C VAL A 122 8.14 4.29 1.98
N VAL A 123 7.86 4.11 3.27
CA VAL A 123 8.73 4.55 4.37
C VAL A 123 10.09 3.87 4.31
N VAL A 124 10.14 2.62 3.88
CA VAL A 124 11.40 1.88 3.68
C VAL A 124 12.05 2.24 2.35
N ALA A 125 11.28 2.30 1.28
CA ALA A 125 11.79 2.46 -0.07
C ALA A 125 12.43 3.83 -0.33
N ILE A 126 11.79 4.91 0.10
CA ILE A 126 12.23 6.27 -0.25
C ILE A 126 13.62 6.60 0.31
N PRO A 127 13.94 6.35 1.59
CA PRO A 127 15.30 6.55 2.08
C PRO A 127 16.36 5.75 1.30
N LEU A 128 16.06 4.51 0.91
CA LEU A 128 16.96 3.70 0.10
C LEU A 128 17.17 4.26 -1.30
N LEU A 129 16.09 4.72 -1.95
CA LEU A 129 16.17 5.39 -3.25
C LEU A 129 16.95 6.70 -3.18
N ARG A 130 16.83 7.44 -2.08
CA ARG A 130 17.63 8.65 -1.81
C ARG A 130 19.12 8.33 -1.64
N GLN A 131 19.44 7.28 -0.89
CA GLN A 131 20.83 6.79 -0.71
C GLN A 131 21.45 6.33 -2.05
N LEU A 132 20.65 5.83 -3.00
CA LEU A 132 21.10 5.52 -4.37
C LEU A 132 21.34 6.78 -5.23
N GLY A 133 21.14 7.97 -4.71
CA GLY A 133 21.36 9.23 -5.41
C GLY A 133 20.18 9.76 -6.24
N LEU A 134 18.99 9.18 -6.09
CA LEU A 134 17.81 9.75 -6.76
C LEU A 134 17.47 11.11 -6.14
N ALA A 135 17.14 12.10 -6.98
CA ALA A 135 16.59 13.37 -6.53
C ALA A 135 15.30 13.15 -5.71
N PRO A 136 15.00 14.00 -4.70
CA PRO A 136 13.88 13.79 -3.79
C PRO A 136 12.54 13.48 -4.49
N ALA A 137 12.15 14.30 -5.46
CA ALA A 137 10.89 14.12 -6.18
C ALA A 137 10.84 12.77 -6.96
N LYS A 138 11.97 12.37 -7.59
CA LYS A 138 12.08 11.09 -8.30
C LYS A 138 12.01 9.89 -7.34
N ALA A 139 12.64 9.99 -6.16
CA ALA A 139 12.58 8.98 -5.13
C ALA A 139 11.16 8.81 -4.58
N ALA A 140 10.43 9.92 -4.37
CA ALA A 140 9.03 9.90 -3.95
C ALA A 140 8.14 9.15 -4.98
N VAL A 141 8.24 9.51 -6.27
CA VAL A 141 7.47 8.87 -7.34
C VAL A 141 7.82 7.39 -7.49
N ALA A 142 9.12 7.04 -7.54
CA ALA A 142 9.55 5.65 -7.67
C ALA A 142 9.11 4.79 -6.46
N GLY A 143 9.18 5.34 -5.24
CA GLY A 143 8.68 4.67 -4.04
C GLY A 143 7.17 4.40 -4.09
N LEU A 144 6.38 5.39 -4.54
CA LEU A 144 4.93 5.22 -4.71
C LEU A 144 4.58 4.16 -5.75
N PHE A 145 5.34 4.06 -6.85
CA PHE A 145 5.17 2.98 -7.82
C PHE A 145 5.53 1.60 -7.28
N GLY A 146 6.19 1.49 -6.14
CA GLY A 146 6.40 0.23 -5.45
C GLY A 146 5.15 -0.30 -4.72
N LEU A 147 4.12 0.52 -4.52
CA LEU A 147 2.86 0.11 -3.88
C LEU A 147 1.92 -0.69 -4.81
N VAL A 148 2.48 -1.47 -5.73
CA VAL A 148 1.70 -2.25 -6.72
C VAL A 148 1.08 -3.53 -6.14
N THR A 149 1.52 -3.98 -4.96
CA THR A 149 1.01 -5.19 -4.31
C THR A 149 0.00 -4.90 -3.20
N VAL A 150 -0.61 -3.70 -3.19
CA VAL A 150 -1.64 -3.31 -2.20
C VAL A 150 -2.84 -4.27 -2.13
N PRO A 151 -3.28 -4.99 -3.19
CA PRO A 151 -4.32 -6.02 -3.05
C PRO A 151 -3.98 -7.08 -1.99
N TRP A 152 -2.69 -7.36 -1.80
CA TRP A 152 -2.15 -8.32 -0.83
C TRP A 152 -1.48 -7.63 0.38
N GLY A 153 -1.58 -6.30 0.47
CA GLY A 153 -0.98 -5.50 1.54
C GLY A 153 -1.58 -5.85 2.90
N SER A 154 -0.71 -5.97 3.93
CA SER A 154 -1.04 -6.42 5.29
C SER A 154 -1.92 -7.68 5.31
N LEU A 155 -1.55 -8.64 4.45
CA LEU A 155 -2.16 -9.96 4.30
C LEU A 155 -3.61 -9.94 3.76
N ALA A 156 -3.92 -8.97 2.89
CA ALA A 156 -5.08 -8.93 2.00
C ALA A 156 -6.45 -8.58 2.61
N PRO A 157 -6.60 -7.76 3.67
CA PRO A 157 -7.91 -7.41 4.21
C PRO A 157 -8.82 -6.72 3.19
N GLY A 158 -8.27 -5.90 2.29
CA GLY A 158 -9.04 -5.24 1.24
C GLY A 158 -9.63 -6.23 0.24
N SER A 159 -8.85 -7.24 -0.18
CA SER A 159 -9.33 -8.30 -1.07
C SER A 159 -10.35 -9.20 -0.38
N LEU A 160 -10.22 -9.47 0.92
CA LEU A 160 -11.20 -10.24 1.69
C LEU A 160 -12.55 -9.51 1.74
N VAL A 161 -12.56 -8.20 2.01
CA VAL A 161 -13.78 -7.37 1.96
C VAL A 161 -14.38 -7.36 0.56
N SER A 162 -13.53 -7.25 -0.48
CA SER A 162 -13.98 -7.27 -1.87
C SER A 162 -14.67 -8.58 -2.25
N ALA A 163 -14.11 -9.71 -1.82
CA ALA A 163 -14.69 -11.04 -2.05
C ALA A 163 -16.06 -11.19 -1.36
N ASN A 164 -16.11 -10.92 -0.05
CA ASN A 164 -17.32 -11.08 0.73
C ASN A 164 -18.48 -10.20 0.24
N LEU A 165 -18.23 -8.91 0.01
CA LEU A 165 -19.27 -7.98 -0.46
C LEU A 165 -19.60 -8.16 -1.95
N GLY A 166 -18.61 -8.54 -2.76
CA GLY A 166 -18.78 -8.83 -4.19
C GLY A 166 -19.44 -10.16 -4.49
N GLY A 167 -19.64 -11.02 -3.47
CA GLY A 167 -20.27 -12.33 -3.61
C GLY A 167 -19.44 -13.33 -4.41
N VAL A 168 -18.09 -13.27 -4.28
CA VAL A 168 -17.16 -14.13 -5.00
C VAL A 168 -16.21 -14.83 -4.04
N ASP A 169 -15.65 -15.99 -4.48
CA ASP A 169 -14.65 -16.69 -3.69
C ASP A 169 -13.37 -15.87 -3.49
N PHE A 170 -12.81 -15.91 -2.29
CA PHE A 170 -11.62 -15.12 -1.93
C PHE A 170 -10.36 -15.59 -2.66
N GLN A 171 -10.21 -16.91 -2.82
CA GLN A 171 -9.06 -17.49 -3.53
C GLN A 171 -9.10 -17.16 -5.02
N ASP A 172 -10.26 -17.32 -5.64
CA ASP A 172 -10.48 -17.01 -7.05
C ASP A 172 -10.27 -15.51 -7.33
N LEU A 173 -10.76 -14.64 -6.42
CA LEU A 173 -10.51 -13.20 -6.52
C LEU A 173 -9.01 -12.88 -6.46
N GLY A 174 -8.26 -13.58 -5.61
CA GLY A 174 -6.82 -13.47 -5.54
C GLY A 174 -6.14 -13.81 -6.88
N VAL A 175 -6.55 -14.90 -7.52
CA VAL A 175 -6.03 -15.33 -8.83
C VAL A 175 -6.35 -14.31 -9.91
N VAL A 176 -7.59 -13.86 -10.01
CA VAL A 176 -8.00 -12.85 -11.01
C VAL A 176 -7.30 -11.52 -10.75
N SER A 177 -7.19 -11.09 -9.50
CA SER A 177 -6.42 -9.88 -9.14
C SER A 177 -4.96 -9.99 -9.55
N ALA A 178 -4.34 -11.18 -9.42
CA ALA A 178 -2.98 -11.42 -9.87
C ALA A 178 -2.84 -11.30 -11.40
N LEU A 179 -3.76 -11.89 -12.15
CA LEU A 179 -3.77 -11.78 -13.62
C LEU A 179 -3.90 -10.32 -14.07
N LEU A 180 -4.84 -9.58 -13.48
CA LEU A 180 -5.06 -8.15 -13.76
C LEU A 180 -3.89 -7.27 -13.33
N SER A 181 -3.03 -7.73 -12.43
CA SER A 181 -1.86 -6.97 -11.96
C SER A 181 -0.66 -7.04 -12.90
N ALA A 182 -0.66 -7.89 -13.94
CA ALA A 182 0.43 -7.93 -14.92
C ALA A 182 0.68 -6.56 -15.59
N PRO A 183 -0.31 -5.91 -16.21
CA PRO A 183 -0.14 -4.57 -16.77
C PRO A 183 0.18 -3.52 -15.70
N VAL A 184 -0.34 -3.65 -14.48
CA VAL A 184 -0.03 -2.74 -13.36
C VAL A 184 1.47 -2.74 -13.07
N PHE A 185 2.05 -3.93 -12.84
CA PHE A 185 3.48 -4.06 -12.53
C PHE A 185 4.36 -3.54 -13.67
N LEU A 186 4.01 -3.88 -14.90
CA LEU A 186 4.78 -3.46 -16.07
C LEU A 186 4.75 -1.95 -16.28
N ILE A 187 3.57 -1.33 -16.25
CA ILE A 187 3.39 0.11 -16.50
C ILE A 187 4.01 0.93 -15.35
N CYS A 188 3.76 0.56 -14.09
CA CYS A 188 4.36 1.23 -12.94
C CYS A 188 5.89 1.08 -12.94
N GLY A 189 6.42 -0.07 -13.35
CA GLY A 189 7.85 -0.29 -13.46
C GLY A 189 8.50 0.53 -14.58
N ALA A 190 7.87 0.58 -15.74
CA ALA A 190 8.32 1.42 -16.84
C ALA A 190 8.30 2.91 -16.45
N ALA A 191 7.26 3.35 -15.76
CA ALA A 191 7.13 4.71 -15.23
C ALA A 191 8.21 5.01 -14.18
N ALA A 192 8.47 4.09 -13.25
CA ALA A 192 9.52 4.22 -12.24
C ALA A 192 10.90 4.39 -12.87
N LEU A 193 11.26 3.56 -13.86
CA LEU A 193 12.53 3.68 -14.57
C LEU A 193 12.60 4.95 -15.42
N THR A 194 11.51 5.34 -16.07
CA THR A 194 11.44 6.55 -16.90
C THR A 194 11.66 7.79 -16.06
N VAL A 195 11.02 7.89 -14.90
CA VAL A 195 11.19 9.01 -13.98
C VAL A 195 12.60 9.03 -13.38
N SER A 196 13.13 7.86 -13.03
CA SER A 196 14.47 7.75 -12.41
C SER A 196 15.59 8.11 -13.39
N PHE A 197 15.56 7.57 -14.61
CA PHE A 197 16.70 7.56 -15.52
C PHE A 197 16.42 8.12 -16.93
N GLY A 198 15.17 8.47 -17.23
CA GLY A 198 14.72 8.90 -18.56
C GLY A 198 14.34 7.74 -19.49
N VAL A 199 13.54 8.05 -20.52
CA VAL A 199 12.93 7.08 -21.45
C VAL A 199 13.96 6.20 -22.14
N ARG A 200 15.05 6.78 -22.66
CA ARG A 200 16.09 6.03 -23.38
C ARG A 200 16.70 4.92 -22.54
N ARG A 201 17.01 5.21 -21.27
CA ARG A 201 17.61 4.23 -20.37
C ARG A 201 16.57 3.21 -19.86
N ALA A 202 15.33 3.62 -19.67
CA ALA A 202 14.23 2.72 -19.34
C ALA A 202 14.01 1.67 -20.42
N VAL A 203 13.98 2.06 -21.70
CA VAL A 203 13.86 1.14 -22.84
C VAL A 203 15.08 0.23 -22.96
N ALA A 204 16.29 0.77 -22.80
CA ALA A 204 17.53 -0.04 -22.83
C ALA A 204 17.59 -1.08 -21.69
N SER A 205 16.82 -0.89 -20.62
CA SER A 205 16.75 -1.78 -19.45
C SER A 205 15.47 -2.64 -19.43
N ALA A 206 14.77 -2.76 -20.56
CA ALA A 206 13.51 -3.51 -20.65
C ALA A 206 13.66 -4.98 -20.18
N GLY A 207 14.80 -5.63 -20.45
CA GLY A 207 15.07 -6.98 -19.96
C GLY A 207 15.14 -7.09 -18.44
N GLU A 208 15.75 -6.10 -17.74
CA GLU A 208 15.78 -6.06 -16.28
C GLU A 208 14.39 -5.73 -15.70
N LEU A 209 13.63 -4.86 -16.36
CA LEU A 209 12.25 -4.57 -16.01
C LEU A 209 11.37 -5.82 -16.12
N LEU A 210 11.42 -6.52 -17.25
CA LEU A 210 10.65 -7.76 -17.45
C LEU A 210 11.05 -8.86 -16.47
N LEU A 211 12.33 -8.97 -16.14
CA LEU A 211 12.79 -9.92 -15.12
C LEU A 211 12.18 -9.60 -13.75
N ALA A 212 12.22 -8.34 -13.31
CA ALA A 212 11.71 -7.93 -12.01
C ALA A 212 10.18 -8.06 -11.94
N THR A 213 9.47 -7.45 -12.90
CA THR A 213 7.99 -7.44 -12.91
C THR A 213 7.42 -8.81 -13.24
N GLY A 214 8.05 -9.57 -14.14
CA GLY A 214 7.66 -10.93 -14.49
C GLY A 214 7.86 -11.91 -13.33
N THR A 215 8.96 -11.78 -12.58
CA THR A 215 9.17 -12.61 -11.37
C THR A 215 8.13 -12.30 -10.32
N LEU A 216 7.87 -11.01 -10.04
CA LEU A 216 6.85 -10.60 -9.08
C LEU A 216 5.48 -11.14 -9.49
N TRP A 217 5.08 -10.91 -10.75
CA TRP A 217 3.81 -11.34 -11.28
C TRP A 217 3.62 -12.87 -11.25
N ALA A 218 4.59 -13.62 -11.78
CA ALA A 218 4.52 -15.07 -11.85
C ALA A 218 4.43 -15.69 -10.43
N THR A 219 5.20 -15.15 -9.48
CA THR A 219 5.16 -15.62 -8.09
C THR A 219 3.84 -15.26 -7.42
N VAL A 220 3.36 -14.01 -7.58
CA VAL A 220 2.07 -13.59 -7.02
C VAL A 220 0.94 -14.45 -7.58
N TRP A 221 0.93 -14.70 -8.90
CA TRP A 221 -0.06 -15.57 -9.52
C TRP A 221 0.03 -17.03 -9.00
N ALA A 222 1.22 -17.61 -8.98
CA ALA A 222 1.42 -18.98 -8.51
C ALA A 222 1.03 -19.15 -7.04
N VAL A 223 1.38 -18.19 -6.18
CA VAL A 223 1.03 -18.24 -4.76
C VAL A 223 -0.49 -18.11 -4.55
N ASN A 224 -1.16 -17.21 -5.28
CA ASN A 224 -2.63 -17.15 -5.24
C ASN A 224 -3.26 -18.45 -5.70
N THR A 225 -2.74 -19.09 -6.73
CA THR A 225 -3.31 -20.33 -7.30
C THR A 225 -3.09 -21.54 -6.39
N PHE A 226 -1.88 -21.71 -5.84
CA PHE A 226 -1.48 -22.97 -5.20
C PHE A 226 -1.34 -22.88 -3.67
N ILE A 227 -1.14 -21.68 -3.12
CA ILE A 227 -0.85 -21.52 -1.70
C ILE A 227 -1.96 -20.72 -0.99
N GLY A 228 -2.21 -19.48 -1.37
CA GLY A 228 -3.26 -18.63 -0.78
C GLY A 228 -2.99 -17.14 -0.88
N VAL A 229 -4.09 -16.39 -0.92
CA VAL A 229 -4.10 -14.95 -1.13
C VAL A 229 -3.22 -14.19 -0.13
N PRO A 230 -3.24 -14.47 1.19
CA PRO A 230 -2.49 -13.67 2.17
C PRO A 230 -0.98 -13.65 1.95
N LEU A 231 -0.40 -14.71 1.40
CA LEU A 231 1.06 -14.85 1.22
C LEU A 231 1.57 -14.33 -0.12
N ALA A 232 0.69 -14.02 -1.06
CA ALA A 232 1.08 -13.77 -2.45
C ALA A 232 2.02 -12.55 -2.60
N GLY A 233 1.71 -11.44 -1.95
CA GLY A 233 2.57 -10.25 -2.02
C GLY A 233 3.90 -10.42 -1.30
N VAL A 234 3.92 -11.12 -0.16
CA VAL A 234 5.13 -11.39 0.62
C VAL A 234 6.10 -12.26 -0.17
N LEU A 235 5.61 -13.41 -0.66
CA LEU A 235 6.44 -14.36 -1.42
C LEU A 235 6.83 -13.79 -2.77
N GLY A 236 5.97 -13.00 -3.41
CA GLY A 236 6.28 -12.26 -4.63
C GLY A 236 7.46 -11.29 -4.46
N GLY A 237 7.39 -10.46 -3.41
CA GLY A 237 8.49 -9.55 -3.06
C GLY A 237 9.80 -10.29 -2.74
N LEU A 238 9.74 -11.35 -1.92
CA LEU A 238 10.90 -12.18 -1.58
C LEU A 238 11.52 -12.87 -2.81
N ALA A 239 10.71 -13.43 -3.69
CA ALA A 239 11.18 -14.08 -4.90
C ALA A 239 11.88 -13.08 -5.82
N THR A 240 11.30 -11.88 -5.98
CA THR A 240 11.91 -10.80 -6.77
C THR A 240 13.25 -10.35 -6.19
N LEU A 241 13.31 -10.18 -4.86
CA LEU A 241 14.57 -9.91 -4.14
C LEU A 241 15.60 -11.00 -4.43
N ALA A 242 15.22 -12.26 -4.27
CA ALA A 242 16.13 -13.40 -4.47
C ALA A 242 16.66 -13.45 -5.92
N VAL A 243 15.78 -13.34 -6.91
CA VAL A 243 16.16 -13.41 -8.34
C VAL A 243 17.09 -12.25 -8.72
N LEU A 244 16.77 -11.02 -8.33
CA LEU A 244 17.60 -9.86 -8.65
C LEU A 244 18.95 -9.90 -7.94
N LEU A 245 19.01 -10.35 -6.68
CA LEU A 245 20.25 -10.50 -5.93
C LEU A 245 21.13 -11.63 -6.49
N LEU A 246 20.56 -12.81 -6.79
CA LEU A 246 21.28 -13.93 -7.33
C LEU A 246 21.85 -13.64 -8.73
N SER A 247 21.05 -12.97 -9.57
CA SER A 247 21.52 -12.56 -10.90
C SER A 247 22.61 -11.48 -10.84
N SER A 248 22.73 -10.74 -9.74
CA SER A 248 23.80 -9.75 -9.52
C SER A 248 25.12 -10.35 -9.09
N ARG A 249 25.12 -11.53 -8.45
CA ARG A 249 26.33 -12.20 -7.91
C ARG A 249 27.29 -12.73 -8.99
N ARG A 250 26.86 -12.78 -10.25
CA ARG A 250 27.68 -13.31 -11.37
C ARG A 250 28.77 -12.34 -11.85
N ARG A 251 28.87 -11.13 -11.30
CA ARG A 251 29.94 -10.17 -11.61
C ARG A 251 30.85 -9.96 -10.40
N PRO A 252 32.19 -9.92 -10.58
CA PRO A 252 33.13 -9.67 -9.48
C PRO A 252 32.81 -8.35 -8.77
N ARG A 253 32.92 -8.35 -7.46
CA ARG A 253 32.73 -7.16 -6.62
C ARG A 253 34.00 -6.31 -6.72
N PRO A 254 33.96 -5.00 -7.08
CA PRO A 254 35.15 -4.19 -7.22
C PRO A 254 35.86 -3.80 -5.90
N ASP A 255 35.15 -3.79 -4.74
CA ASP A 255 35.71 -3.28 -3.49
C ASP A 255 35.78 -4.33 -2.38
N ALA A 256 37.03 -4.69 -2.01
CA ALA A 256 37.33 -5.56 -0.87
C ALA A 256 37.17 -4.87 0.50
N ASP A 257 37.10 -3.54 0.54
CA ASP A 257 37.11 -2.72 1.77
C ASP A 257 35.72 -2.26 2.26
N ALA A 258 34.62 -2.70 1.63
CA ALA A 258 33.28 -2.34 2.09
C ALA A 258 32.98 -2.99 3.45
N PRO A 259 32.39 -2.27 4.43
CA PRO A 259 32.06 -2.80 5.74
C PRO A 259 31.29 -4.12 5.63
N ARG A 260 31.70 -5.13 6.42
CA ARG A 260 31.03 -6.44 6.42
C ARG A 260 29.56 -6.24 6.81
N PRO A 261 28.63 -6.67 5.96
CA PRO A 261 27.20 -6.45 6.22
C PRO A 261 26.75 -7.21 7.48
N GLN A 262 26.01 -6.53 8.34
CA GLN A 262 25.48 -7.14 9.58
C GLN A 262 24.53 -8.31 9.27
N PRO A 263 24.49 -9.35 10.14
CA PRO A 263 23.62 -10.50 9.93
C PRO A 263 22.13 -10.09 10.07
N VAL A 264 21.35 -10.26 8.98
CA VAL A 264 19.92 -9.93 8.95
C VAL A 264 19.02 -11.07 9.42
N GLY A 265 19.58 -12.23 9.79
CA GLY A 265 18.79 -13.41 10.16
C GLY A 265 17.76 -13.13 11.26
N ARG A 266 18.18 -12.45 12.34
CA ARG A 266 17.25 -12.07 13.42
C ARG A 266 16.17 -11.09 12.97
N ALA A 267 16.49 -10.17 12.06
CA ALA A 267 15.52 -9.21 11.53
C ALA A 267 14.47 -9.87 10.63
N LEU A 268 14.81 -10.98 9.95
CA LEU A 268 13.89 -11.77 9.15
C LEU A 268 13.10 -12.80 9.96
N ALA A 269 13.57 -13.18 11.17
CA ALA A 269 12.98 -14.27 11.94
C ALA A 269 11.46 -14.12 12.20
N PRO A 270 10.89 -12.95 12.57
CA PRO A 270 9.45 -12.80 12.72
C PRO A 270 8.69 -13.07 11.43
N TYR A 271 9.24 -12.65 10.29
CA TYR A 271 8.60 -12.86 8.99
C TYR A 271 8.64 -14.32 8.56
N VAL A 272 9.76 -15.00 8.79
CA VAL A 272 9.88 -16.44 8.53
C VAL A 272 8.89 -17.22 9.41
N PHE A 273 8.77 -16.84 10.70
CA PHE A 273 7.81 -17.44 11.62
C PHE A 273 6.37 -17.25 11.15
N LEU A 274 6.00 -16.03 10.72
CA LEU A 274 4.68 -15.71 10.20
C LEU A 274 4.36 -16.52 8.94
N VAL A 275 5.26 -16.55 7.95
CA VAL A 275 5.07 -17.29 6.70
C VAL A 275 4.95 -18.79 6.96
N ALA A 276 5.84 -19.35 7.79
CA ALA A 276 5.78 -20.77 8.17
C ALA A 276 4.47 -21.09 8.90
N GLY A 277 4.06 -20.22 9.81
CA GLY A 277 2.80 -20.37 10.55
C GLY A 277 1.58 -20.34 9.65
N LEU A 278 1.50 -19.39 8.71
CA LEU A 278 0.40 -19.33 7.74
C LEU A 278 0.33 -20.56 6.84
N LEU A 279 1.48 -21.08 6.40
CA LEU A 279 1.53 -22.33 5.63
C LEU A 279 1.06 -23.54 6.45
N LEU A 280 1.50 -23.63 7.71
CA LEU A 280 1.09 -24.69 8.63
C LEU A 280 -0.42 -24.58 8.97
N GLY A 281 -0.90 -23.38 9.27
CA GLY A 281 -2.32 -23.11 9.55
C GLY A 281 -3.20 -23.52 8.38
N ARG A 282 -2.84 -23.14 7.15
CA ARG A 282 -3.56 -23.55 5.94
C ARG A 282 -3.55 -25.07 5.75
N ALA A 283 -2.38 -25.69 5.86
CA ALA A 283 -2.26 -27.14 5.73
C ALA A 283 -3.12 -27.89 6.77
N ALA A 284 -3.15 -27.39 8.00
CA ALA A 284 -3.98 -27.97 9.07
C ALA A 284 -5.49 -27.83 8.78
N LEU A 285 -5.95 -26.64 8.33
CA LEU A 285 -7.35 -26.41 7.97
C LEU A 285 -7.78 -27.30 6.79
N THR A 286 -6.93 -27.38 5.74
CA THR A 286 -7.19 -28.27 4.58
C THR A 286 -7.25 -29.73 4.99
N ALA A 287 -6.33 -30.20 5.83
CA ALA A 287 -6.32 -31.58 6.32
C ALA A 287 -7.53 -31.90 7.21
N ALA A 288 -8.06 -30.89 7.93
CA ALA A 288 -9.24 -31.00 8.77
C ALA A 288 -10.57 -30.83 7.99
N GLY A 289 -10.53 -30.46 6.71
CA GLY A 289 -11.71 -30.16 5.90
C GLY A 289 -12.52 -28.95 6.38
N VAL A 290 -11.84 -27.97 7.02
CA VAL A 290 -12.47 -26.77 7.57
C VAL A 290 -12.29 -25.62 6.57
N GLU A 291 -13.36 -25.17 5.96
CA GLU A 291 -13.37 -24.10 4.96
C GLU A 291 -13.89 -22.77 5.51
N GLU A 292 -14.75 -22.81 6.56
CA GLU A 292 -15.41 -21.63 7.12
C GLU A 292 -15.45 -21.65 8.66
N GLY A 293 -15.76 -20.51 9.25
CA GLY A 293 -16.02 -20.34 10.67
C GLY A 293 -14.81 -19.82 11.48
N TRP A 294 -14.91 -19.92 12.81
CA TRP A 294 -13.92 -19.34 13.73
C TRP A 294 -12.53 -19.97 13.64
N TRP A 295 -12.43 -21.23 13.22
CA TRP A 295 -11.14 -21.88 13.03
C TRP A 295 -10.32 -21.27 11.90
N THR A 296 -10.97 -20.76 10.84
CA THR A 296 -10.29 -20.05 9.75
C THR A 296 -9.72 -18.72 10.23
N VAL A 297 -10.38 -18.02 11.15
CA VAL A 297 -9.88 -16.79 11.79
C VAL A 297 -8.68 -17.09 12.70
N ILE A 298 -8.77 -18.16 13.52
CA ILE A 298 -7.72 -18.50 14.50
C ILE A 298 -6.46 -19.02 13.81
N ALA A 299 -6.61 -19.95 12.86
CA ALA A 299 -5.49 -20.53 12.11
C ALA A 299 -5.10 -19.72 10.87
N GLY A 300 -5.83 -18.65 10.58
CA GLY A 300 -5.65 -17.74 9.46
C GLY A 300 -4.70 -16.57 9.77
N PRO A 301 -4.74 -15.54 8.91
CA PRO A 301 -3.84 -14.40 9.00
C PRO A 301 -3.89 -13.65 10.34
N ALA A 302 -5.08 -13.45 10.91
CA ALA A 302 -5.25 -12.76 12.18
C ALA A 302 -4.53 -13.47 13.32
N GLY A 303 -4.78 -14.78 13.49
CA GLY A 303 -4.19 -15.58 14.55
C GLY A 303 -2.67 -15.65 14.46
N TRP A 304 -2.14 -15.94 13.27
CA TRP A 304 -0.68 -16.04 13.08
C TRP A 304 0.04 -14.69 13.19
N LEU A 305 -0.58 -13.58 12.76
CA LEU A 305 -0.04 -12.24 13.00
C LEU A 305 0.05 -11.94 14.51
N LEU A 306 -1.02 -12.18 15.26
CA LEU A 306 -1.03 -11.96 16.70
C LEU A 306 0.00 -12.83 17.42
N LEU A 307 0.10 -14.11 17.07
CA LEU A 307 1.10 -15.02 17.61
C LEU A 307 2.52 -14.55 17.26
N THR A 308 2.75 -14.15 16.02
CA THR A 308 4.04 -13.61 15.58
C THR A 308 4.43 -12.39 16.39
N THR A 309 3.52 -11.44 16.61
CA THR A 309 3.82 -10.23 17.40
C THR A 309 4.13 -10.55 18.86
N ALA A 310 3.50 -11.55 19.45
CA ALA A 310 3.79 -12.01 20.81
C ALA A 310 5.18 -12.62 20.94
N VAL A 311 5.64 -13.35 19.91
CA VAL A 311 6.95 -14.02 19.88
C VAL A 311 8.06 -13.12 19.33
N ALA A 312 7.73 -12.11 18.51
CA ALA A 312 8.68 -11.24 17.83
C ALA A 312 9.77 -10.61 18.73
N PRO A 313 9.50 -10.12 19.95
CA PRO A 313 10.55 -9.59 20.80
C PRO A 313 11.66 -10.61 21.09
N ARG A 314 11.30 -11.87 21.32
CA ARG A 314 12.27 -12.96 21.54
C ARG A 314 13.07 -13.26 20.27
N LEU A 315 12.40 -13.35 19.13
CA LEU A 315 13.04 -13.61 17.83
C LEU A 315 14.02 -12.50 17.44
N LEU A 316 13.68 -11.26 17.78
CA LEU A 316 14.51 -10.07 17.50
C LEU A 316 15.64 -9.88 18.54
N GLY A 317 15.62 -10.62 19.67
CA GLY A 317 16.52 -10.41 20.79
C GLY A 317 16.30 -9.06 21.48
N ALA A 318 15.07 -8.56 21.48
CA ALA A 318 14.70 -7.28 22.05
C ALA A 318 14.36 -7.42 23.55
N PRO A 319 14.59 -6.37 24.38
CA PRO A 319 14.19 -6.39 25.78
C PRO A 319 12.66 -6.50 25.92
N GLY A 320 12.18 -7.15 26.99
CA GLY A 320 10.75 -7.38 27.23
C GLY A 320 9.90 -6.10 27.35
N THR A 321 10.54 -4.96 27.64
CA THR A 321 9.89 -3.64 27.73
C THR A 321 9.43 -3.07 26.38
N VAL A 322 9.92 -3.61 25.24
CA VAL A 322 9.57 -3.14 23.90
C VAL A 322 8.12 -3.48 23.56
N LEU A 323 7.64 -4.67 23.95
CA LEU A 323 6.30 -5.12 23.61
C LEU A 323 5.18 -4.24 24.20
N PRO A 324 5.15 -3.93 25.50
CA PRO A 324 4.13 -3.05 26.08
C PRO A 324 4.10 -1.66 25.43
N ALA A 325 5.29 -1.10 25.16
CA ALA A 325 5.40 0.20 24.50
C ALA A 325 4.89 0.15 23.05
N ALA A 326 5.18 -0.92 22.31
CA ALA A 326 4.69 -1.13 20.96
C ALA A 326 3.16 -1.34 20.93
N VAL A 327 2.61 -2.13 21.86
CA VAL A 327 1.17 -2.36 22.01
C VAL A 327 0.43 -1.03 22.23
N ARG A 328 0.91 -0.18 23.15
CA ARG A 328 0.29 1.12 23.41
C ARG A 328 0.21 1.98 22.16
N THR A 329 1.29 2.07 21.40
CA THR A 329 1.33 2.86 20.15
C THR A 329 0.47 2.20 19.07
N ALA A 330 0.54 0.88 18.94
CA ALA A 330 -0.27 0.14 17.96
C ALA A 330 -1.77 0.32 18.24
N THR A 331 -2.23 0.19 19.49
CA THR A 331 -3.63 0.36 19.87
C THR A 331 -4.14 1.76 19.54
N SER A 332 -3.34 2.82 19.78
CA SER A 332 -3.75 4.20 19.49
C SER A 332 -3.97 4.47 17.99
N ARG A 333 -3.27 3.75 17.12
CA ARG A 333 -3.45 3.82 15.65
C ARG A 333 -4.52 2.87 15.15
N TRP A 334 -4.54 1.67 15.69
CA TRP A 334 -5.42 0.59 15.28
C TRP A 334 -6.90 0.91 15.44
N TRP A 335 -7.31 1.46 16.58
CA TRP A 335 -8.74 1.65 16.87
C TRP A 335 -9.43 2.57 15.85
N GLN A 336 -8.74 3.63 15.39
CA GLN A 336 -9.31 4.55 14.39
C GLN A 336 -9.48 3.89 13.02
N VAL A 337 -8.45 3.14 12.59
CA VAL A 337 -8.47 2.44 11.30
C VAL A 337 -9.53 1.34 11.32
N THR A 338 -9.54 0.54 12.37
CA THR A 338 -10.48 -0.58 12.52
C THR A 338 -11.91 -0.12 12.64
N LEU A 339 -12.18 0.92 13.43
CA LEU A 339 -13.53 1.47 13.55
C LEU A 339 -14.03 2.02 12.20
N THR A 340 -13.18 2.75 11.47
CA THR A 340 -13.54 3.25 10.14
C THR A 340 -13.83 2.10 9.17
N THR A 341 -13.00 1.07 9.17
CA THR A 341 -13.17 -0.12 8.33
C THR A 341 -14.44 -0.89 8.69
N ALA A 342 -14.70 -1.07 9.99
CA ALA A 342 -15.92 -1.72 10.47
C ALA A 342 -17.19 -0.97 10.02
N ILE A 343 -17.20 0.36 10.14
CA ILE A 343 -18.34 1.17 9.70
C ILE A 343 -18.54 1.05 8.18
N PHE A 344 -17.48 1.06 7.38
CA PHE A 344 -17.59 0.84 5.95
C PHE A 344 -18.08 -0.57 5.61
N LEU A 345 -17.67 -1.60 6.35
CA LEU A 345 -18.15 -2.96 6.13
C LEU A 345 -19.64 -3.09 6.49
N ILE A 346 -20.05 -2.52 7.62
CA ILE A 346 -21.47 -2.44 8.03
C ILE A 346 -22.29 -1.70 6.95
N LEU A 347 -21.77 -0.58 6.43
CA LEU A 347 -22.40 0.16 5.34
C LEU A 347 -22.54 -0.72 4.08
N GLY A 348 -21.46 -1.38 3.65
CA GLY A 348 -21.48 -2.25 2.47
C GLY A 348 -22.51 -3.40 2.60
N THR A 349 -22.54 -4.04 3.76
CA THR A 349 -23.54 -5.07 4.08
C THR A 349 -24.96 -4.50 4.07
N LEU A 350 -25.16 -3.32 4.66
CA LEU A 350 -26.46 -2.63 4.66
C LEU A 350 -26.94 -2.35 3.23
N LEU A 351 -26.07 -1.78 2.38
CA LEU A 351 -26.38 -1.49 0.98
C LEU A 351 -26.78 -2.77 0.20
N THR A 352 -26.12 -3.88 0.51
CA THR A 352 -26.39 -5.17 -0.15
C THR A 352 -27.75 -5.73 0.27
N VAL A 353 -28.01 -5.84 1.58
CA VAL A 353 -29.22 -6.47 2.13
C VAL A 353 -30.49 -5.67 1.84
N THR A 354 -30.36 -4.35 1.80
CA THR A 354 -31.48 -3.44 1.47
C THR A 354 -31.81 -3.35 -0.02
N GLY A 355 -30.97 -3.95 -0.88
CA GLY A 355 -31.12 -3.88 -2.33
C GLY A 355 -30.61 -2.55 -2.95
N MET A 356 -30.06 -1.63 -2.18
CA MET A 356 -29.47 -0.38 -2.72
C MET A 356 -28.35 -0.69 -3.71
N SER A 357 -27.47 -1.67 -3.43
CA SER A 357 -26.42 -2.09 -4.37
C SER A 357 -26.99 -2.59 -5.70
N ARG A 358 -28.14 -3.22 -5.69
CA ARG A 358 -28.84 -3.68 -6.91
C ARG A 358 -29.40 -2.52 -7.72
N GLU A 359 -30.06 -1.57 -7.07
CA GLU A 359 -30.58 -0.35 -7.74
C GLU A 359 -29.44 0.45 -8.41
N MET A 360 -28.30 0.55 -7.73
CA MET A 360 -27.10 1.17 -8.31
C MET A 360 -26.59 0.38 -9.51
N ALA A 361 -26.56 -0.95 -9.39
CA ALA A 361 -26.10 -1.84 -10.45
C ALA A 361 -26.98 -1.75 -11.70
N GLU A 362 -28.30 -1.72 -11.55
CA GLU A 362 -29.24 -1.57 -12.67
C GLU A 362 -29.03 -0.21 -13.39
N ALA A 363 -28.80 0.87 -12.65
CA ALA A 363 -28.47 2.17 -13.22
C ALA A 363 -27.13 2.14 -13.96
N CYS A 364 -26.10 1.53 -13.40
CA CYS A 364 -24.80 1.37 -14.02
C CYS A 364 -24.87 0.49 -15.28
N ALA A 365 -25.63 -0.59 -15.21
CA ALA A 365 -25.82 -1.52 -16.31
C ALA A 365 -26.57 -0.90 -17.50
N SER A 366 -27.34 0.18 -17.29
CA SER A 366 -27.97 0.93 -18.40
C SER A 366 -26.95 1.51 -19.38
N LEU A 367 -25.70 1.68 -18.99
CA LEU A 367 -24.58 2.08 -19.87
C LEU A 367 -24.10 0.93 -20.77
N GLY A 368 -24.62 -0.28 -20.56
CA GLY A 368 -24.19 -1.46 -21.31
C GLY A 368 -22.69 -1.70 -21.20
N PRO A 369 -22.05 -2.17 -22.27
CA PRO A 369 -20.62 -2.49 -22.27
C PRO A 369 -19.70 -1.29 -22.00
N ALA A 370 -20.15 -0.06 -22.19
CA ALA A 370 -19.37 1.13 -21.87
C ALA A 370 -19.05 1.21 -20.36
N TYR A 371 -19.89 0.60 -19.51
CA TYR A 371 -19.63 0.50 -18.09
C TYR A 371 -18.30 -0.19 -17.78
N LEU A 372 -17.90 -1.21 -18.55
CA LEU A 372 -16.65 -1.93 -18.32
C LEU A 372 -15.42 -1.02 -18.45
N MET A 373 -15.48 0.01 -19.28
CA MET A 373 -14.45 1.04 -19.37
C MET A 373 -14.44 1.97 -18.15
N LEU A 374 -15.60 2.16 -17.52
CA LEU A 374 -15.76 3.03 -16.35
C LEU A 374 -15.45 2.30 -15.02
N ALA A 375 -15.64 1.00 -14.97
CA ALA A 375 -15.47 0.20 -13.74
C ALA A 375 -14.12 0.40 -13.05
N PRO A 376 -12.96 0.41 -13.73
CA PRO A 376 -11.67 0.69 -13.10
C PRO A 376 -11.60 2.10 -12.47
N TRP A 377 -12.25 3.09 -13.09
CA TRP A 377 -12.26 4.47 -12.60
C TRP A 377 -13.13 4.65 -11.36
N ILE A 378 -14.23 3.88 -11.25
CA ILE A 378 -15.08 3.84 -10.05
C ILE A 378 -14.27 3.30 -8.88
N GLY A 379 -13.59 2.16 -9.07
CA GLY A 379 -12.68 1.60 -8.06
C GLY A 379 -11.55 2.58 -7.69
N ALA A 380 -10.98 3.21 -8.70
CA ALA A 380 -9.93 4.21 -8.51
C ALA A 380 -10.40 5.43 -7.71
N ALA A 381 -11.58 5.97 -7.99
CA ALA A 381 -12.15 7.08 -7.23
C ALA A 381 -12.28 6.73 -5.74
N GLY A 382 -12.83 5.54 -5.43
CA GLY A 382 -12.92 5.05 -4.07
C GLY A 382 -11.55 4.92 -3.40
N GLY A 383 -10.60 4.25 -4.06
CA GLY A 383 -9.25 4.03 -3.55
C GLY A 383 -8.47 5.31 -3.31
N PHE A 384 -8.53 6.24 -4.25
CA PHE A 384 -7.85 7.54 -4.18
C PHE A 384 -8.39 8.41 -3.04
N LEU A 385 -9.73 8.56 -2.95
CA LEU A 385 -10.36 9.43 -1.96
C LEU A 385 -10.29 8.84 -0.56
N ALA A 386 -10.56 7.54 -0.40
CA ALA A 386 -10.46 6.87 0.89
C ALA A 386 -9.01 6.65 1.35
N GLY A 387 -8.03 6.63 0.43
CA GLY A 387 -6.64 6.26 0.72
C GLY A 387 -6.49 4.82 1.21
N SER A 388 -7.49 3.97 0.96
CA SER A 388 -7.61 2.62 1.49
C SER A 388 -8.30 1.68 0.50
N ASN A 389 -7.64 0.55 0.18
CA ASN A 389 -8.24 -0.50 -0.63
C ASN A 389 -9.47 -1.11 0.07
N THR A 390 -9.37 -1.37 1.36
CA THR A 390 -10.46 -1.94 2.16
C THR A 390 -11.69 -1.05 2.17
N GLY A 391 -11.51 0.27 2.41
CA GLY A 391 -12.61 1.23 2.39
C GLY A 391 -13.28 1.36 1.00
N ALA A 392 -12.48 1.37 -0.07
CA ALA A 392 -12.99 1.43 -1.42
C ALA A 392 -13.80 0.18 -1.80
N ASN A 393 -13.31 -1.00 -1.45
CA ASN A 393 -14.00 -2.25 -1.73
C ASN A 393 -15.29 -2.38 -0.90
N ALA A 394 -15.28 -1.88 0.34
CA ALA A 394 -16.50 -1.84 1.15
C ALA A 394 -17.60 -0.95 0.56
N MET A 395 -17.22 0.11 -0.17
CA MET A 395 -18.18 0.98 -0.85
C MET A 395 -18.70 0.40 -2.18
N PHE A 396 -17.84 -0.24 -2.96
CA PHE A 396 -18.14 -0.50 -4.36
C PHE A 396 -18.19 -1.98 -4.77
N ALA A 397 -17.58 -2.91 -4.01
CA ALA A 397 -17.49 -4.31 -4.46
C ALA A 397 -18.87 -4.95 -4.66
N ALA A 398 -19.83 -4.69 -3.77
CA ALA A 398 -21.19 -5.21 -3.88
C ALA A 398 -21.90 -4.70 -5.15
N SER A 399 -21.80 -3.40 -5.45
CA SER A 399 -22.41 -2.83 -6.66
C SER A 399 -21.73 -3.29 -7.94
N GLN A 400 -20.40 -3.49 -7.92
CA GLN A 400 -19.66 -4.04 -9.05
C GLN A 400 -20.06 -5.50 -9.35
N GLY A 401 -20.16 -6.35 -8.31
CA GLY A 401 -20.63 -7.72 -8.45
C GLY A 401 -22.06 -7.77 -8.99
N ALA A 402 -22.96 -6.98 -8.42
CA ALA A 402 -24.34 -6.87 -8.89
C ALA A 402 -24.44 -6.36 -10.34
N THR A 403 -23.63 -5.35 -10.71
CA THR A 403 -23.60 -4.83 -12.10
C THR A 403 -23.13 -5.88 -13.10
N ALA A 404 -22.13 -6.68 -12.71
CA ALA A 404 -21.68 -7.81 -13.54
C ALA A 404 -22.84 -8.78 -13.82
N HIS A 405 -23.59 -9.16 -12.80
CA HIS A 405 -24.76 -10.05 -12.96
C HIS A 405 -25.83 -9.46 -13.90
N VAL A 406 -26.16 -8.17 -13.74
CA VAL A 406 -27.16 -7.51 -14.60
C VAL A 406 -26.68 -7.43 -16.05
N LEU A 407 -25.37 -7.22 -16.28
CA LEU A 407 -24.78 -7.17 -17.62
C LEU A 407 -24.53 -8.56 -18.23
N GLY A 408 -24.72 -9.64 -17.48
CA GLY A 408 -24.40 -11.01 -17.90
C GLY A 408 -22.91 -11.31 -17.95
N TYR A 409 -22.09 -10.61 -17.13
CA TYR A 409 -20.65 -10.85 -16.99
C TYR A 409 -20.34 -11.67 -15.73
N PRO A 410 -19.20 -12.38 -15.69
CA PRO A 410 -18.76 -13.03 -14.46
C PRO A 410 -18.46 -11.97 -13.38
N ALA A 411 -19.12 -12.07 -12.23
CA ALA A 411 -18.94 -11.15 -11.10
C ALA A 411 -17.48 -11.12 -10.64
N LEU A 412 -16.82 -12.27 -10.61
CA LEU A 412 -15.43 -12.44 -10.22
C LEU A 412 -14.47 -11.49 -10.96
N GLN A 413 -14.66 -11.33 -12.26
CA GLN A 413 -13.82 -10.49 -13.11
C GLN A 413 -14.00 -9.00 -12.78
N LEU A 414 -15.25 -8.54 -12.64
CA LEU A 414 -15.54 -7.13 -12.40
C LEU A 414 -15.17 -6.72 -10.96
N VAL A 415 -15.38 -7.61 -9.99
CA VAL A 415 -14.91 -7.45 -8.61
C VAL A 415 -13.37 -7.44 -8.55
N GLY A 416 -12.71 -8.25 -9.39
CA GLY A 416 -11.24 -8.21 -9.55
C GLY A 416 -10.74 -6.87 -10.10
N VAL A 417 -11.40 -6.32 -11.10
CA VAL A 417 -11.10 -4.96 -11.62
C VAL A 417 -11.26 -3.91 -10.52
N GLN A 418 -12.37 -3.99 -9.75
CA GLN A 418 -12.61 -3.12 -8.60
C GLN A 418 -11.46 -3.21 -7.59
N ASN A 419 -11.08 -4.41 -7.17
CA ASN A 419 -10.05 -4.64 -6.17
C ASN A 419 -8.68 -4.09 -6.62
N VAL A 420 -8.26 -4.37 -7.86
CA VAL A 420 -6.95 -3.95 -8.37
C VAL A 420 -6.89 -2.45 -8.60
N SER A 421 -7.93 -1.85 -9.18
CA SER A 421 -7.96 -0.41 -9.46
C SER A 421 -8.06 0.42 -8.17
N ALA A 422 -8.86 0.00 -7.20
CA ALA A 422 -8.97 0.62 -5.89
C ALA A 422 -7.63 0.54 -5.14
N ALA A 423 -6.98 -0.62 -5.15
CA ALA A 423 -5.68 -0.83 -4.52
C ALA A 423 -4.61 0.09 -5.11
N LEU A 424 -4.48 0.12 -6.44
CA LEU A 424 -3.51 0.97 -7.13
C LEU A 424 -3.75 2.46 -6.83
N ALA A 425 -4.99 2.91 -6.96
CA ALA A 425 -5.36 4.31 -6.71
C ALA A 425 -5.13 4.73 -5.24
N SER A 426 -5.36 3.83 -4.29
CA SER A 426 -5.06 4.09 -2.88
C SER A 426 -3.57 4.37 -2.66
N GLY A 427 -2.68 3.71 -3.44
CA GLY A 427 -1.24 3.96 -3.46
C GLY A 427 -0.89 5.39 -3.89
N GLY A 428 -1.66 5.97 -4.80
CA GLY A 428 -1.51 7.34 -5.30
C GLY A 428 -2.34 8.40 -4.54
N SER A 429 -2.97 8.07 -3.42
CA SER A 429 -3.79 9.02 -2.66
C SER A 429 -2.99 10.23 -2.17
N VAL A 430 -3.67 11.37 -1.99
CA VAL A 430 -3.03 12.62 -1.56
C VAL A 430 -2.22 12.43 -0.28
N ALA A 431 -2.75 11.70 0.70
CA ALA A 431 -2.06 11.44 1.96
C ALA A 431 -0.73 10.68 1.77
N ARG A 432 -0.70 9.68 0.87
CA ARG A 432 0.51 8.91 0.56
C ARG A 432 1.51 9.73 -0.26
N VAL A 433 1.03 10.58 -1.16
CA VAL A 433 1.88 11.50 -1.93
C VAL A 433 2.56 12.52 -1.01
N VAL A 434 1.82 13.10 -0.07
CA VAL A 434 2.39 14.03 0.93
C VAL A 434 3.43 13.31 1.80
N LEU A 435 3.10 12.14 2.33
CA LEU A 435 4.03 11.32 3.11
C LEU A 435 5.31 11.00 2.30
N ALA A 436 5.16 10.61 1.04
CA ALA A 436 6.29 10.30 0.17
C ALA A 436 7.18 11.52 -0.08
N ALA A 437 6.59 12.69 -0.28
CA ALA A 437 7.30 13.95 -0.47
C ALA A 437 8.07 14.36 0.80
N GLU A 438 7.45 14.26 1.96
CA GLU A 438 8.10 14.53 3.26
C GLU A 438 9.26 13.58 3.52
N LEU A 439 9.07 12.28 3.32
CA LEU A 439 10.13 11.29 3.47
C LEU A 439 11.30 11.57 2.51
N ALA A 440 11.01 11.92 1.27
CA ALA A 440 12.04 12.19 0.27
C ALA A 440 12.81 13.48 0.55
N THR A 441 12.17 14.50 1.12
CA THR A 441 12.81 15.76 1.53
C THR A 441 13.73 15.52 2.72
N ASN A 442 13.28 14.76 3.72
CA ASN A 442 14.00 14.56 4.98
C ASN A 442 15.03 13.42 4.94
N ALA A 443 14.99 12.54 3.93
CA ALA A 443 15.92 11.43 3.83
C ALA A 443 17.32 11.91 3.41
N PRO A 444 18.40 11.41 4.07
CA PRO A 444 19.76 11.75 3.70
C PRO A 444 20.06 11.30 2.26
N GLY A 445 20.79 12.17 1.53
CA GLY A 445 21.37 11.82 0.23
C GLY A 445 22.55 10.82 0.36
N PRO A 446 23.24 10.51 -0.75
CA PRO A 446 24.39 9.62 -0.74
C PRO A 446 25.45 10.08 0.28
N GLN A 447 25.85 9.18 1.18
CA GLN A 447 26.97 9.38 2.08
C GLN A 447 28.22 8.79 1.40
N GLY A 448 29.07 9.65 0.85
CA GLY A 448 30.32 9.24 0.24
C GLY A 448 31.33 10.39 0.17
N PRO A 449 32.64 10.13 0.02
CA PRO A 449 33.70 11.14 0.00
C PRO A 449 33.48 12.25 -1.06
N ALA A 450 32.80 11.96 -2.16
CA ALA A 450 32.44 12.96 -3.18
C ALA A 450 31.40 14.00 -2.71
N ALA A 451 30.56 13.69 -1.71
CA ALA A 451 29.61 14.64 -1.17
C ALA A 451 30.30 15.67 -0.23
N THR A 452 31.38 15.26 0.42
CA THR A 452 32.19 16.13 1.29
C THR A 452 33.02 17.12 0.45
N GLU A 453 33.47 16.73 -0.73
CA GLU A 453 34.23 17.57 -1.64
C GLU A 453 33.36 18.63 -2.36
N ALA A 454 32.11 18.27 -2.71
CA ALA A 454 31.15 19.22 -3.29
C ALA A 454 30.66 20.27 -2.26
N ALA A 455 30.63 19.92 -0.98
CA ALA A 455 30.29 20.84 0.12
C ALA A 455 31.49 21.72 0.53
N ALA A 456 32.73 21.32 0.21
CA ALA A 456 33.96 22.02 0.51
C ALA A 456 34.46 22.93 -0.63
N ALA A 457 33.81 22.97 -1.80
CA ALA A 457 34.16 23.84 -2.90
C ALA A 457 33.82 25.29 -2.51
N PRO A 458 34.80 26.23 -2.49
CA PRO A 458 34.54 27.62 -2.13
C PRO A 458 33.59 28.25 -3.15
N ALA A 459 32.57 28.92 -2.65
CA ALA A 459 31.67 29.75 -3.45
C ALA A 459 32.49 30.79 -4.21
N THR A 460 32.67 30.60 -5.51
CA THR A 460 33.28 31.60 -6.38
C THR A 460 32.40 32.83 -6.34
N GLU A 461 32.98 33.90 -5.78
CA GLU A 461 32.45 35.27 -5.74
C GLU A 461 31.89 35.69 -7.11
N ARG A 462 30.60 35.83 -7.22
CA ARG A 462 30.01 36.67 -8.25
C ARG A 462 30.03 38.10 -7.71
N ARG A 463 31.06 38.86 -8.09
CA ARG A 463 31.10 40.32 -7.92
C ARG A 463 29.97 40.96 -8.74
N GLY A 464 28.99 41.54 -8.07
CA GLY A 464 28.10 42.56 -8.60
C GLY A 464 28.43 43.91 -7.91
N PRO A 465 28.22 45.06 -8.56
CA PRO A 465 28.85 46.33 -8.17
C PRO A 465 28.22 46.97 -6.94
N ALA A 466 29.08 47.68 -6.23
CA ALA A 466 28.84 48.43 -5.00
C ALA A 466 27.87 49.61 -5.17
N ALA A 467 27.04 49.86 -4.17
CA ALA A 467 26.61 51.21 -3.80
C ALA A 467 26.10 51.26 -2.35
N GLY A 468 26.68 52.18 -1.56
CA GLY A 468 25.95 52.96 -0.56
C GLY A 468 26.06 52.55 0.91
N THR A 469 27.05 53.13 1.58
CA THR A 469 27.15 53.53 2.99
C THR A 469 25.83 53.90 3.69
N THR A 470 25.57 53.41 4.92
CA THR A 470 25.32 54.27 6.10
C THR A 470 25.24 53.47 7.41
N THR A 471 26.11 53.83 8.31
CA THR A 471 26.03 54.13 9.76
C THR A 471 25.41 53.10 10.76
N ALA A 472 26.26 52.83 11.74
CA ALA A 472 26.08 52.05 12.97
C ALA A 472 25.03 52.63 13.94
N VAL A 473 24.36 51.71 14.66
CA VAL A 473 24.05 51.94 16.08
C VAL A 473 24.29 50.59 16.83
N ARG A 474 25.00 50.78 17.91
CA ARG A 474 25.50 49.79 18.87
C ARG A 474 24.47 49.69 19.99
N GLU A 475 24.01 48.50 20.34
CA GLU A 475 23.50 48.26 21.68
C GLU A 475 23.87 46.86 22.18
N VAL A 476 24.41 46.89 23.38
CA VAL A 476 24.95 45.81 24.19
C VAL A 476 23.83 45.32 25.11
N THR A 477 23.70 44.02 25.30
CA THR A 477 23.41 43.28 26.53
C THR A 477 22.53 42.07 26.20
N GLU A 478 22.91 40.89 26.47
CA GLU A 478 22.87 40.01 27.61
C GLU A 478 23.27 38.59 27.22
N ARG A 479 24.21 38.06 27.97
CA ARG A 479 24.63 36.66 27.87
C ARG A 479 23.55 35.78 28.49
N THR A 480 22.95 34.90 27.66
CA THR A 480 22.31 33.70 28.16
C THR A 480 23.01 32.50 27.51
N THR A 481 23.52 31.63 28.33
CA THR A 481 24.29 30.43 27.98
C THR A 481 23.46 29.48 27.13
N ALA A 482 23.84 29.32 25.87
CA ALA A 482 23.30 28.29 24.97
C ALA A 482 24.07 26.98 25.16
N PRO A 483 23.39 25.80 25.06
CA PRO A 483 24.06 24.51 25.05
C PRO A 483 24.83 24.30 23.73
N PRO A 484 25.84 23.40 23.69
CA PRO A 484 26.72 23.27 22.54
C PRO A 484 25.96 22.71 21.32
N SER A 485 25.79 23.54 20.30
CA SER A 485 25.25 23.16 19.00
C SER A 485 26.36 22.50 18.17
N GLY A 486 26.36 21.19 18.12
CA GLY A 486 27.17 20.36 17.24
C GLY A 486 26.37 19.57 16.22
N ALA A 487 25.19 20.06 15.82
CA ALA A 487 24.46 19.53 14.68
C ALA A 487 24.65 20.51 13.50
N THR A 488 25.52 20.17 12.56
CA THR A 488 25.57 20.84 11.25
C THR A 488 24.21 20.68 10.59
N ALA A 489 23.46 21.79 10.52
CA ALA A 489 22.23 21.86 9.76
C ALA A 489 22.54 21.48 8.31
N VAL A 490 21.94 20.39 7.84
CA VAL A 490 21.91 20.03 6.42
C VAL A 490 21.25 21.21 5.70
N PRO A 491 21.83 21.73 4.60
CA PRO A 491 21.21 22.82 3.85
C PRO A 491 19.78 22.44 3.51
N ASP A 492 18.81 23.32 3.78
CA ASP A 492 17.39 23.10 3.48
C ASP A 492 17.24 22.66 2.02
N ALA A 493 17.02 21.38 1.80
CA ALA A 493 16.70 20.87 0.48
C ALA A 493 15.33 21.47 0.11
N ALA A 494 15.23 22.10 -1.05
CA ALA A 494 13.98 22.68 -1.52
C ALA A 494 12.85 21.63 -1.40
N PRO A 495 11.68 22.02 -0.85
CA PRO A 495 10.59 21.08 -0.62
C PRO A 495 10.15 20.41 -1.94
N VAL A 496 9.84 19.13 -1.89
CA VAL A 496 9.39 18.36 -3.06
C VAL A 496 8.05 18.92 -3.55
N ASP A 497 7.94 19.21 -4.85
CA ASP A 497 6.67 19.59 -5.48
C ASP A 497 5.70 18.40 -5.45
N THR A 498 4.82 18.38 -4.44
CA THR A 498 3.79 17.37 -4.27
C THR A 498 2.81 17.33 -5.45
N GLY A 499 2.57 18.47 -6.11
CA GLY A 499 1.72 18.55 -7.29
C GLY A 499 2.32 17.82 -8.48
N TRP A 500 3.63 17.95 -8.70
CA TRP A 500 4.33 17.19 -9.74
C TRP A 500 4.32 15.68 -9.44
N VAL A 501 4.60 15.28 -8.19
CA VAL A 501 4.55 13.88 -7.77
C VAL A 501 3.16 13.30 -8.02
N LEU A 502 2.12 14.00 -7.58
CA LEU A 502 0.73 13.57 -7.76
C LEU A 502 0.37 13.40 -9.24
N ARG A 503 0.63 14.42 -10.07
CA ARG A 503 0.34 14.35 -11.52
C ARG A 503 1.06 13.21 -12.21
N THR A 504 2.31 12.95 -11.84
CA THR A 504 3.13 11.89 -12.44
C THR A 504 2.59 10.50 -12.07
N VAL A 505 2.24 10.29 -10.80
CA VAL A 505 1.68 9.02 -10.32
C VAL A 505 0.30 8.78 -10.94
N LEU A 506 -0.59 9.77 -10.88
CA LEU A 506 -1.94 9.65 -11.47
C LEU A 506 -1.91 9.47 -12.98
N GLY A 507 -0.96 10.08 -13.70
CA GLY A 507 -0.79 9.88 -15.13
C GLY A 507 -0.48 8.42 -15.48
N ALA A 508 0.42 7.77 -14.76
CA ALA A 508 0.71 6.35 -14.95
C ALA A 508 -0.48 5.46 -14.54
N HIS A 509 -1.15 5.78 -13.42
CA HIS A 509 -2.35 5.04 -12.98
C HIS A 509 -3.49 5.16 -14.01
N ALA A 510 -3.69 6.32 -14.63
CA ALA A 510 -4.70 6.51 -15.67
C ALA A 510 -4.48 5.58 -16.87
N VAL A 511 -3.22 5.38 -17.28
CA VAL A 511 -2.88 4.41 -18.33
C VAL A 511 -3.26 2.99 -17.89
N VAL A 512 -2.97 2.62 -16.64
CA VAL A 512 -3.38 1.31 -16.10
C VAL A 512 -4.89 1.14 -16.12
N PHE A 513 -5.66 2.15 -15.67
CA PHE A 513 -7.14 2.05 -15.66
C PHE A 513 -7.73 1.92 -17.06
N LEU A 514 -7.16 2.60 -18.05
CA LEU A 514 -7.54 2.41 -19.45
C LEU A 514 -7.27 0.97 -19.91
N VAL A 515 -6.08 0.42 -19.60
CA VAL A 515 -5.75 -0.95 -19.96
C VAL A 515 -6.68 -1.95 -19.26
N LEU A 516 -6.97 -1.77 -17.97
CA LEU A 516 -7.91 -2.62 -17.24
C LEU A 516 -9.33 -2.56 -17.83
N GLY A 517 -9.77 -1.38 -18.25
CA GLY A 517 -11.06 -1.23 -18.96
C GLY A 517 -11.10 -1.97 -20.29
N LEU A 518 -10.02 -1.89 -21.08
CA LEU A 518 -9.89 -2.64 -22.34
C LEU A 518 -9.85 -4.17 -22.09
N VAL A 519 -9.15 -4.62 -21.05
CA VAL A 519 -9.14 -6.02 -20.64
C VAL A 519 -10.55 -6.45 -20.23
N ALA A 520 -11.27 -5.66 -19.44
CA ALA A 520 -12.65 -5.94 -19.07
C ALA A 520 -13.57 -6.07 -20.30
N LEU A 521 -13.41 -5.21 -21.31
CA LEU A 521 -14.15 -5.30 -22.57
C LEU A 521 -13.86 -6.57 -23.36
N SER A 522 -12.62 -7.10 -23.28
CA SER A 522 -12.23 -8.32 -24.03
C SER A 522 -12.83 -9.62 -23.45
N TRP A 523 -13.48 -9.57 -22.31
CA TRP A 523 -14.13 -10.74 -21.69
C TRP A 523 -15.55 -11.01 -22.21
N ARG A 524 -15.92 -10.40 -23.32
CA ARG A 524 -17.20 -10.62 -24.03
C ARG A 524 -17.31 -11.99 -24.66
#